data_a9e60ee691c1bbb983e347b10245283e
#
_entry.id   a9e60ee691c1bbb983e347b10245283e
#
_cell.length_a   1.000
_cell.length_b   1.000
_cell.length_c   1.000
_cell.angle_alpha   90.00
_cell.angle_beta   90.00
_cell.angle_gamma   90.00
#
_symmetry.space_group_name_H-M   'P 1'
#
loop_
_entity.id
_entity.type
_entity.pdbx_description
1 polymer ?
#
loop_
_entity_poly.entity_id
_entity_poly.type
_entity_poly.pdbx_seq_one_letter_code
_entity_poly.pdbx_strand_id
1 'polypeptide(L)'
;MNNDFIQYQAQTSPYPLGMEVSHAIGSYIYDTSNNRYLYFVAGVSACSLGHQHPRVNQAIKDQLDLYSHVMVYGEYSQSPAVEYCKLMASLLPEPLNKTYLVNSGTEAIEGALKLARRVTGRSQLIS
;
A
#
# COMPACT_ATOMS: atom_id res chain seq x y z
N MET A 1 -2.31 -17.31 21.76
CA MET A 1 -1.45 -16.23 21.21
C MET A 1 -0.10 -16.82 20.92
N ASN A 2 0.42 -16.58 19.74
CA ASN A 2 1.72 -17.12 19.32
C ASN A 2 2.86 -16.49 20.17
N ASN A 3 3.64 -17.31 20.88
CA ASN A 3 4.72 -16.80 21.74
C ASN A 3 5.82 -16.10 20.93
N ASP A 4 6.10 -16.55 19.72
CA ASP A 4 7.09 -15.93 18.82
C ASP A 4 6.66 -14.54 18.38
N PHE A 5 5.36 -14.32 18.19
CA PHE A 5 4.80 -12.99 17.93
C PHE A 5 5.13 -12.00 19.04
N ILE A 6 5.02 -12.42 20.30
CA ILE A 6 5.34 -11.56 21.44
C ILE A 6 6.85 -11.38 21.59
N GLN A 7 7.63 -12.44 21.35
CA GLN A 7 9.06 -12.42 21.59
C GLN A 7 9.85 -11.66 20.51
N TYR A 8 9.46 -11.79 19.24
CA TYR A 8 10.29 -11.32 18.11
C TYR A 8 9.69 -10.15 17.35
N GLN A 9 8.40 -9.88 17.47
CA GLN A 9 7.78 -8.76 16.77
C GLN A 9 7.52 -7.60 17.74
N ALA A 10 8.04 -6.41 17.42
CA ALA A 10 7.77 -5.21 18.21
C ALA A 10 6.26 -4.91 18.25
N GLN A 11 5.73 -4.74 19.47
CA GLN A 11 4.32 -4.48 19.68
C GLN A 11 4.02 -2.99 19.61
N THR A 12 3.00 -2.61 18.84
CA THR A 12 2.52 -1.21 18.74
C THR A 12 1.39 -0.90 19.73
N SER A 13 0.91 -1.92 20.45
CA SER A 13 -0.13 -1.81 21.48
C SER A 13 0.22 -2.71 22.66
N PRO A 14 -0.03 -2.26 23.92
CA PRO A 14 0.13 -3.11 25.09
C PRO A 14 -0.89 -4.25 25.15
N TYR A 15 -1.96 -4.19 24.35
CA TYR A 15 -3.04 -5.18 24.30
C TYR A 15 -3.26 -5.68 22.86
N PRO A 16 -2.30 -6.41 22.26
CA PRO A 16 -2.48 -6.94 20.91
C PRO A 16 -3.62 -7.97 20.91
N LEU A 17 -4.44 -7.97 19.86
CA LEU A 17 -5.52 -8.95 19.69
C LEU A 17 -4.99 -10.40 19.66
N GLY A 18 -3.80 -10.59 19.14
CA GLY A 18 -3.09 -11.87 19.13
C GLY A 18 -3.77 -12.96 18.31
N MET A 19 -4.68 -12.60 17.41
CA MET A 19 -5.29 -13.54 16.48
C MET A 19 -4.26 -13.99 15.46
N GLU A 20 -4.10 -15.29 15.28
CA GLU A 20 -3.24 -15.88 14.27
C GLU A 20 -4.04 -16.12 12.99
N VAL A 21 -3.82 -15.27 12.00
CA VAL A 21 -4.53 -15.34 10.71
C VAL A 21 -3.87 -16.39 9.82
N SER A 22 -4.66 -17.37 9.34
CA SER A 22 -4.19 -18.39 8.40
C SER A 22 -4.36 -17.96 6.94
N HIS A 23 -5.51 -17.42 6.59
CA HIS A 23 -5.84 -16.95 5.23
C HIS A 23 -6.96 -15.91 5.26
N ALA A 24 -7.22 -15.31 4.10
CA ALA A 24 -8.30 -14.35 3.93
C ALA A 24 -8.92 -14.46 2.53
N ILE A 25 -10.24 -14.27 2.41
CA ILE A 25 -10.98 -14.34 1.14
C ILE A 25 -12.10 -13.29 1.15
N GLY A 26 -12.16 -12.47 0.12
CA GLY A 26 -13.16 -11.39 0.05
C GLY A 26 -13.04 -10.45 1.25
N SER A 27 -14.12 -10.26 1.99
CA SER A 27 -14.16 -9.40 3.20
C SER A 27 -13.90 -10.17 4.49
N TYR A 28 -13.42 -11.40 4.44
CA TYR A 28 -13.24 -12.24 5.62
C TYR A 28 -11.80 -12.67 5.81
N ILE A 29 -11.38 -12.75 7.09
CA ILE A 29 -10.15 -13.40 7.54
C ILE A 29 -10.51 -14.68 8.29
N TYR A 30 -9.59 -15.62 8.31
CA TYR A 30 -9.75 -16.91 8.97
C TYR A 30 -8.55 -17.17 9.89
N ASP A 31 -8.82 -17.63 11.10
CA ASP A 31 -7.76 -18.03 12.03
C ASP A 31 -7.24 -19.44 11.71
N THR A 32 -6.24 -19.88 12.47
CA THR A 32 -5.65 -21.22 12.33
C THR A 32 -6.61 -22.35 12.70
N SER A 33 -7.71 -22.06 13.38
CA SER A 33 -8.81 -23.00 13.67
C SER A 33 -9.93 -22.93 12.64
N ASN A 34 -9.72 -22.19 11.56
CA ASN A 34 -10.69 -21.97 10.47
C ASN A 34 -11.98 -21.23 10.90
N ASN A 35 -11.95 -20.51 12.03
CA ASN A 35 -13.04 -19.61 12.38
C ASN A 35 -13.00 -18.38 11.46
N ARG A 36 -14.18 -17.96 10.99
CA ARG A 36 -14.35 -16.86 10.05
C ARG A 36 -14.73 -15.56 10.77
N TYR A 37 -14.04 -14.47 10.42
CA TYR A 37 -14.28 -13.14 10.96
C TYR A 37 -14.48 -12.13 9.83
N LEU A 38 -15.49 -11.27 9.94
CA LEU A 38 -15.66 -10.14 9.03
C LEU A 38 -14.55 -9.12 9.30
N TYR A 39 -13.68 -8.91 8.32
CA TYR A 39 -12.55 -7.99 8.42
C TYR A 39 -12.92 -6.59 7.93
N PHE A 40 -13.68 -5.86 8.75
CA PHE A 40 -14.23 -4.56 8.38
C PHE A 40 -13.15 -3.46 8.27
N VAL A 41 -12.01 -3.62 8.95
CA VAL A 41 -10.87 -2.69 8.87
C VAL A 41 -10.21 -2.70 7.49
N ALA A 42 -10.35 -3.78 6.73
CA ALA A 42 -9.84 -3.93 5.35
C ALA A 42 -8.37 -3.51 5.19
N GLY A 43 -7.49 -3.86 6.16
CA GLY A 43 -6.07 -3.47 6.13
C GLY A 43 -5.86 -1.95 6.20
N VAL A 44 -6.70 -1.23 6.94
CA VAL A 44 -6.78 0.24 6.97
C VAL A 44 -7.02 0.78 5.55
N SER A 45 -8.08 0.26 4.92
CA SER A 45 -8.53 0.56 3.55
C SER A 45 -7.61 0.10 2.40
N ALA A 46 -6.53 -0.64 2.69
CA ALA A 46 -5.63 -1.16 1.65
C ALA A 46 -6.28 -2.28 0.82
N CYS A 47 -7.19 -3.09 1.44
CA CYS A 47 -7.87 -4.21 0.80
C CYS A 47 -9.29 -3.84 0.31
N SER A 48 -9.47 -2.67 -0.32
CA SER A 48 -10.79 -2.14 -0.72
C SER A 48 -11.54 -3.06 -1.70
N LEU A 49 -10.85 -3.88 -2.48
CA LEU A 49 -11.44 -4.87 -3.39
C LEU A 49 -11.65 -6.24 -2.72
N GLY A 50 -11.32 -6.37 -1.44
CA GLY A 50 -11.29 -7.64 -0.72
C GLY A 50 -10.01 -8.45 -0.99
N HIS A 51 -9.83 -9.47 -0.15
CA HIS A 51 -8.69 -10.40 -0.27
C HIS A 51 -8.87 -11.34 -1.47
N GLN A 52 -7.76 -11.72 -2.10
CA GLN A 52 -7.70 -12.66 -3.22
C GLN A 52 -8.56 -12.26 -4.43
N HIS A 53 -8.67 -10.95 -4.71
CA HIS A 53 -9.40 -10.50 -5.89
C HIS A 53 -8.77 -11.12 -7.17
N PRO A 54 -9.51 -11.90 -7.98
CA PRO A 54 -8.89 -12.76 -9.00
C PRO A 54 -8.15 -11.98 -10.08
N ARG A 55 -8.68 -10.83 -10.52
CA ARG A 55 -8.01 -9.97 -11.51
C ARG A 55 -6.73 -9.33 -10.98
N VAL A 56 -6.70 -8.92 -9.70
CA VAL A 56 -5.51 -8.35 -9.06
C VAL A 56 -4.44 -9.42 -8.92
N ASN A 57 -4.81 -10.59 -8.38
CA ASN A 57 -3.86 -11.70 -8.22
C ASN A 57 -3.28 -12.16 -9.56
N GLN A 58 -4.11 -12.22 -10.61
CA GLN A 58 -3.63 -12.61 -11.94
C GLN A 58 -2.65 -11.56 -12.50
N ALA A 59 -2.98 -10.27 -12.42
CA ALA A 59 -2.09 -9.21 -12.89
C ALA A 59 -0.74 -9.20 -12.16
N ILE A 60 -0.73 -9.51 -10.85
CA ILE A 60 0.53 -9.64 -10.09
C ILE A 60 1.35 -10.83 -10.58
N LYS A 61 0.72 -11.99 -10.81
CA LYS A 61 1.39 -13.18 -11.33
C LYS A 61 1.98 -12.92 -12.72
N ASP A 62 1.19 -12.36 -13.62
CA ASP A 62 1.63 -12.02 -14.97
C ASP A 62 2.82 -11.05 -14.95
N GLN A 63 2.81 -10.07 -14.05
CA GLN A 63 3.92 -9.12 -13.90
C GLN A 63 5.18 -9.79 -13.32
N LEU A 64 5.03 -10.72 -12.37
CA LEU A 64 6.17 -11.45 -11.79
C LEU A 64 6.87 -12.33 -12.83
N ASP A 65 6.14 -12.87 -13.80
CA ASP A 65 6.70 -13.65 -14.90
C ASP A 65 7.53 -12.78 -15.87
N LEU A 66 7.31 -11.46 -15.88
CA LEU A 66 8.10 -10.50 -16.68
C LEU A 66 9.32 -9.98 -15.89
N TYR A 67 9.08 -9.35 -14.75
CA TYR A 67 10.09 -8.89 -13.81
C TYR A 67 9.44 -8.43 -12.49
N SER A 68 10.14 -8.58 -11.38
CA SER A 68 9.67 -8.12 -10.06
C SER A 68 10.18 -6.71 -9.71
N HIS A 69 11.39 -6.36 -10.12
CA HIS A 69 11.99 -5.06 -9.82
C HIS A 69 13.08 -4.70 -10.82
N VAL A 70 13.11 -3.43 -11.23
CA VAL A 70 14.22 -2.78 -11.92
C VAL A 70 14.44 -1.39 -11.34
N MET A 71 15.56 -0.75 -11.65
CA MET A 71 15.90 0.59 -11.16
C MET A 71 14.80 1.62 -11.48
N VAL A 72 14.43 2.42 -10.47
CA VAL A 72 13.25 3.31 -10.51
C VAL A 72 13.59 4.81 -10.63
N TYR A 73 14.86 5.18 -10.73
CA TYR A 73 15.29 6.60 -10.66
C TYR A 73 15.17 7.37 -11.99
N GLY A 74 14.18 7.00 -12.82
CA GLY A 74 13.86 7.74 -14.04
C GLY A 74 14.69 7.34 -15.27
N GLU A 75 15.58 6.36 -15.15
CA GLU A 75 16.41 5.88 -16.26
C GLU A 75 15.69 4.82 -17.11
N TYR A 76 14.76 4.08 -16.50
CA TYR A 76 13.98 3.04 -17.16
C TYR A 76 12.48 3.36 -17.12
N SER A 77 11.82 3.20 -18.25
CA SER A 77 10.36 3.28 -18.33
C SER A 77 9.75 1.92 -17.99
N GLN A 78 8.87 1.89 -17.00
CA GLN A 78 8.16 0.69 -16.56
C GLN A 78 6.68 0.83 -16.89
N SER A 79 6.16 -0.04 -17.76
CA SER A 79 4.78 0.04 -18.24
C SER A 79 3.73 0.10 -17.11
N PRO A 80 3.78 -0.73 -16.05
CA PRO A 80 2.79 -0.66 -14.98
C PRO A 80 2.74 0.71 -14.28
N ALA A 81 3.91 1.30 -14.01
CA ALA A 81 4.02 2.62 -13.40
C ALA A 81 3.48 3.72 -14.32
N VAL A 82 3.85 3.68 -15.60
CA VAL A 82 3.39 4.66 -16.60
C VAL A 82 1.86 4.60 -16.79
N GLU A 83 1.30 3.40 -16.95
CA GLU A 83 -0.15 3.24 -17.12
C GLU A 83 -0.94 3.67 -15.87
N TYR A 84 -0.42 3.40 -14.68
CA TYR A 84 -1.00 3.93 -13.44
C TYR A 84 -0.97 5.46 -13.41
N CYS A 85 0.15 6.10 -13.73
CA CYS A 85 0.28 7.56 -13.76
C CYS A 85 -0.66 8.19 -14.80
N LYS A 86 -0.83 7.57 -15.97
CA LYS A 86 -1.81 8.01 -16.99
C LYS A 86 -3.24 7.92 -16.48
N LEU A 87 -3.59 6.81 -15.82
CA LEU A 87 -4.91 6.64 -15.21
C LEU A 87 -5.16 7.72 -14.15
N MET A 88 -4.20 7.96 -13.25
CA MET A 88 -4.32 9.01 -12.24
C MET A 88 -4.53 10.39 -12.87
N ALA A 89 -3.75 10.74 -13.89
CA ALA A 89 -3.91 12.01 -14.60
C ALA A 89 -5.30 12.17 -15.26
N SER A 90 -5.91 11.07 -15.72
CA SER A 90 -7.25 11.11 -16.30
C SER A 90 -8.38 11.29 -15.27
N LEU A 91 -8.13 10.99 -14.00
CA LEU A 91 -9.10 11.06 -12.91
C LEU A 91 -8.97 12.35 -12.07
N LEU A 92 -7.84 13.03 -12.17
CA LEU A 92 -7.55 14.23 -11.39
C LEU A 92 -7.88 15.50 -12.19
N PRO A 93 -8.25 16.61 -11.52
CA PRO A 93 -8.45 17.88 -12.20
C PRO A 93 -7.13 18.46 -12.73
N GLU A 94 -7.20 19.19 -13.84
CA GLU A 94 -6.06 19.97 -14.33
C GLU A 94 -5.61 21.02 -13.27
N PRO A 95 -4.30 21.25 -13.11
CA PRO A 95 -3.18 20.72 -13.89
C PRO A 95 -2.48 19.50 -13.25
N LEU A 96 -3.17 18.69 -12.42
CA LEU A 96 -2.59 17.57 -11.69
C LEU A 96 -2.36 16.36 -12.61
N ASN A 97 -1.37 16.45 -13.47
CA ASN A 97 -1.09 15.46 -14.51
C ASN A 97 0.22 14.67 -14.34
N LYS A 98 0.89 14.83 -13.19
CA LYS A 98 2.13 14.09 -12.88
C LYS A 98 2.04 13.45 -11.51
N THR A 99 2.37 12.16 -11.45
CA THR A 99 2.36 11.36 -10.22
C THR A 99 3.79 10.97 -9.86
N TYR A 100 4.18 11.20 -8.61
CA TYR A 100 5.42 10.70 -8.02
C TYR A 100 5.09 9.50 -7.15
N LEU A 101 5.58 8.32 -7.55
CA LEU A 101 5.30 7.05 -6.86
C LEU A 101 6.32 6.82 -5.74
N VAL A 102 5.81 6.41 -4.58
CA VAL A 102 6.57 6.08 -3.37
C VAL A 102 6.00 4.82 -2.71
N ASN A 103 6.69 4.26 -1.71
CA ASN A 103 6.28 3.01 -1.09
C ASN A 103 5.29 3.16 0.07
N SER A 104 5.14 4.36 0.63
CA SER A 104 4.28 4.56 1.80
C SER A 104 3.64 5.95 1.82
N GLY A 105 2.55 6.10 2.57
CA GLY A 105 1.92 7.38 2.81
C GLY A 105 2.84 8.38 3.50
N THR A 106 3.68 7.92 4.42
CA THR A 106 4.69 8.75 5.09
C THR A 106 5.68 9.35 4.10
N GLU A 107 6.20 8.54 3.18
CA GLU A 107 7.09 9.02 2.11
C GLU A 107 6.39 10.02 1.19
N ALA A 108 5.11 9.78 0.88
CA ALA A 108 4.33 10.71 0.07
C ALA A 108 4.18 12.08 0.75
N ILE A 109 3.85 12.10 2.03
CA ILE A 109 3.75 13.34 2.82
C ILE A 109 5.10 14.03 2.93
N GLU A 110 6.18 13.31 3.24
CA GLU A 110 7.53 13.86 3.28
C GLU A 110 7.93 14.50 1.94
N GLY A 111 7.65 13.82 0.84
CA GLY A 111 7.89 14.34 -0.51
C GLY A 111 7.11 15.62 -0.77
N ALA A 112 5.83 15.65 -0.41
CA ALA A 112 4.96 16.81 -0.58
C ALA A 112 5.43 18.01 0.26
N LEU A 113 5.80 17.80 1.52
CA LEU A 113 6.33 18.83 2.41
C LEU A 113 7.64 19.44 1.89
N LYS A 114 8.56 18.59 1.43
CA LYS A 114 9.82 19.03 0.82
C LYS A 114 9.58 19.84 -0.45
N LEU A 115 8.68 19.38 -1.31
CA LEU A 115 8.30 20.08 -2.54
C LEU A 115 7.67 21.44 -2.22
N ALA A 116 6.73 21.50 -1.28
CA ALA A 116 6.08 22.74 -0.87
C ALA A 116 7.09 23.77 -0.36
N ARG A 117 8.02 23.36 0.51
CA ARG A 117 9.10 24.24 1.00
C ARG A 117 10.00 24.76 -0.14
N ARG A 118 10.38 23.87 -1.05
CA ARG A 118 11.24 24.22 -2.17
C ARG A 118 10.58 25.22 -3.12
N VAL A 119 9.31 25.01 -3.45
CA VAL A 119 8.57 25.88 -4.38
C VAL A 119 8.22 27.23 -3.78
N THR A 120 7.83 27.24 -2.50
CA THR A 120 7.36 28.48 -1.84
C THR A 120 8.46 29.28 -1.14
N GLY A 121 9.60 28.66 -0.85
CA GLY A 121 10.67 29.22 -0.01
C GLY A 121 10.29 29.37 1.47
N ARG A 122 9.11 28.90 1.88
CA ARG A 122 8.62 28.97 3.27
C ARG A 122 9.10 27.79 4.09
N SER A 123 9.48 28.04 5.36
CA SER A 123 9.97 26.99 6.25
C SER A 123 8.91 26.44 7.20
N GLN A 124 7.90 27.27 7.53
CA GLN A 124 6.85 26.88 8.49
C GLN A 124 5.75 26.05 7.82
N LEU A 125 5.30 25.05 8.54
CA LEU A 125 4.17 24.19 8.22
C LEU A 125 3.15 24.30 9.34
N ILE A 126 1.88 24.33 8.99
CA ILE A 126 0.76 24.35 9.95
C ILE A 126 -0.01 23.07 9.73
N SER A 127 -0.21 22.29 10.80
CA SER A 127 -0.97 21.02 10.82
C SER A 127 -2.20 21.17 11.70
#